data_59b35e067dec2784f8ef86433cb8afd3
#
_entry.id   59b35e067dec2784f8ef86433cb8afd3
#
_cell.length_a   1.000
_cell.length_b   1.000
_cell.length_c   1.000
_cell.angle_alpha   90.00
_cell.angle_beta   90.00
_cell.angle_gamma   90.00
#
_symmetry.space_group_name_H-M   'P 1'
#
loop_
_entity.id
_entity.type
_entity.pdbx_description
1 polymer ?
#
loop_
_entity_poly.entity_id
_entity_poly.type
_entity_poly.pdbx_seq_one_letter_code
_entity_poly.pdbx_strand_id
1 'polypeptide(L)'
;MSNFLISTMPASGHVNPAVPLAAELVARGHQVWWHTGAAYADTVAATGARFVPFTNTPDFEQLPVVPDPGDAGMAVGVTAMRKLLIERMPGQYQDYRAITREFAADVLIADLCSLGAGALHDAGGPVFATLGINPLVTPDPEIPRWGRGAPPATSTAARLRNRLDHFLGRILFMPKPTALLNEARAGLGLAPLPSGTNLGDVMRSPFLHLMPTTEAFEYPRKGLESQVHFVGPLIPPAPERFAPPPWWAELRERPVVHVTQGTFTTQAASLTRPTIEALAGEDLLVVVTGPGLDELGALPGNVRTARFVPHPLLLPLVDVMVTNAGYNGTLTALAHGVPLVCAGQEMDRADVSARVAWAGAGIDLATDTPSASQVGTAVRAVLRDRAYRGQARRIQADFATHQPAREAAELLERLAGSRSPVARGDSTRSGRR
;
A
#
# COMPACT_ATOMS: atom_id res chain seq x y z
N MET A 1 -16.16 8.64 -23.04
CA MET A 1 -16.55 9.10 -21.69
C MET A 1 -17.12 7.91 -20.97
N SER A 2 -16.57 7.55 -19.81
CA SER A 2 -16.98 6.40 -19.00
C SER A 2 -17.22 6.83 -17.56
N ASN A 3 -17.91 5.99 -16.80
CA ASN A 3 -18.27 6.21 -15.41
C ASN A 3 -17.43 5.29 -14.52
N PHE A 4 -16.62 5.86 -13.63
CA PHE A 4 -15.78 5.11 -12.70
C PHE A 4 -16.24 5.33 -11.25
N LEU A 5 -16.47 4.23 -10.55
CA LEU A 5 -16.69 4.25 -9.11
C LEU A 5 -15.40 3.81 -8.44
N ILE A 6 -14.75 4.69 -7.68
CA ILE A 6 -13.61 4.34 -6.84
C ILE A 6 -14.13 3.99 -5.44
N SER A 7 -13.59 2.97 -4.82
CA SER A 7 -13.85 2.67 -3.41
C SER A 7 -12.56 2.31 -2.69
N THR A 8 -12.27 3.01 -1.61
CA THR A 8 -11.07 2.81 -0.80
C THR A 8 -11.42 2.74 0.68
N MET A 9 -10.67 1.94 1.43
CA MET A 9 -10.69 2.06 2.89
C MET A 9 -10.24 3.47 3.31
N PRO A 10 -10.80 4.02 4.40
CA PRO A 10 -10.52 5.38 4.87
C PRO A 10 -9.18 5.43 5.63
N ALA A 11 -8.12 5.10 4.94
CA ALA A 11 -6.76 5.11 5.45
C ALA A 11 -5.82 5.72 4.42
N SER A 12 -4.86 6.54 4.85
CA SER A 12 -3.93 7.22 3.95
C SER A 12 -3.20 6.27 2.99
N GLY A 13 -2.87 5.04 3.47
CA GLY A 13 -2.25 4.00 2.64
C GLY A 13 -3.14 3.50 1.49
N HIS A 14 -4.45 3.66 1.60
CA HIS A 14 -5.44 3.23 0.61
C HIS A 14 -5.92 4.38 -0.27
N VAL A 15 -6.13 5.56 0.34
CA VAL A 15 -6.62 6.76 -0.34
C VAL A 15 -5.55 7.40 -1.22
N ASN A 16 -4.34 7.55 -0.70
CA ASN A 16 -3.27 8.28 -1.40
C ASN A 16 -2.96 7.73 -2.81
N PRO A 17 -2.84 6.42 -3.05
CA PRO A 17 -2.61 5.91 -4.41
C PRO A 17 -3.76 6.18 -5.38
N ALA A 18 -4.98 6.33 -4.86
CA ALA A 18 -6.15 6.63 -5.69
C ALA A 18 -6.26 8.11 -6.08
N VAL A 19 -5.60 9.04 -5.34
CA VAL A 19 -5.65 10.48 -5.62
C VAL A 19 -5.19 10.82 -7.04
N PRO A 20 -3.95 10.51 -7.47
CA PRO A 20 -3.49 10.84 -8.82
C PRO A 20 -4.31 10.12 -9.90
N LEU A 21 -4.79 8.91 -9.63
CA LEU A 21 -5.63 8.15 -10.56
C LEU A 21 -7.00 8.83 -10.75
N ALA A 22 -7.65 9.23 -9.66
CA ALA A 22 -8.93 9.93 -9.72
C ALA A 22 -8.82 11.26 -10.49
N ALA A 23 -7.79 12.05 -10.17
CA ALA A 23 -7.52 13.31 -10.86
C ALA A 23 -7.29 13.12 -12.37
N GLU A 24 -6.52 12.11 -12.76
CA GLU A 24 -6.28 11.79 -14.18
C GLU A 24 -7.56 11.38 -14.90
N LEU A 25 -8.38 10.51 -14.30
CA LEU A 25 -9.65 10.10 -14.87
C LEU A 25 -10.59 11.29 -15.07
N VAL A 26 -10.67 12.20 -14.09
CA VAL A 26 -11.46 13.44 -14.21
C VAL A 26 -10.90 14.34 -15.30
N ALA A 27 -9.60 14.56 -15.34
CA ALA A 27 -8.93 15.38 -16.35
C ALA A 27 -9.14 14.85 -17.78
N ARG A 28 -9.31 13.54 -17.94
CA ARG A 28 -9.65 12.88 -19.23
C ARG A 28 -11.13 12.96 -19.59
N GLY A 29 -11.95 13.63 -18.78
CA GLY A 29 -13.37 13.88 -19.02
C GLY A 29 -14.29 12.73 -18.61
N HIS A 30 -13.85 11.82 -17.76
CA HIS A 30 -14.69 10.78 -17.18
C HIS A 30 -15.48 11.30 -15.98
N GLN A 31 -16.63 10.67 -15.69
CA GLN A 31 -17.34 10.87 -14.42
C GLN A 31 -16.73 9.93 -13.37
N VAL A 32 -16.30 10.50 -12.25
CA VAL A 32 -15.68 9.74 -11.15
C VAL A 32 -16.44 10.00 -9.86
N TRP A 33 -16.99 8.94 -9.27
CA TRP A 33 -17.53 8.96 -7.93
C TRP A 33 -16.56 8.19 -7.02
N TRP A 34 -16.33 8.69 -5.81
CA TRP A 34 -15.39 8.05 -4.90
C TRP A 34 -16.00 7.82 -3.53
N HIS A 35 -16.21 6.55 -3.21
CA HIS A 35 -16.77 6.04 -1.98
C HIS A 35 -15.65 5.76 -0.97
N THR A 36 -15.63 6.50 0.14
CA THR A 36 -14.65 6.37 1.22
C THR A 36 -15.16 7.05 2.50
N GLY A 37 -14.39 6.98 3.60
CA GLY A 37 -14.75 7.61 4.88
C GLY A 37 -14.78 9.13 4.83
N ALA A 38 -15.59 9.73 5.70
CA ALA A 38 -15.85 11.17 5.72
C ALA A 38 -14.61 12.04 5.95
N ALA A 39 -13.60 11.52 6.64
CA ALA A 39 -12.33 12.23 6.86
C ALA A 39 -11.56 12.58 5.58
N TYR A 40 -11.89 11.95 4.44
CA TYR A 40 -11.24 12.16 3.15
C TYR A 40 -12.08 12.95 2.14
N ALA A 41 -13.20 13.54 2.56
CA ALA A 41 -14.10 14.29 1.67
C ALA A 41 -13.37 15.40 0.90
N ASP A 42 -12.56 16.22 1.58
CA ASP A 42 -11.79 17.30 0.96
C ASP A 42 -10.71 16.77 0.01
N THR A 43 -10.05 15.67 0.37
CA THR A 43 -9.07 15.00 -0.49
C THR A 43 -9.71 14.53 -1.79
N VAL A 44 -10.87 13.92 -1.72
CA VAL A 44 -11.64 13.47 -2.89
C VAL A 44 -12.08 14.67 -3.73
N ALA A 45 -12.66 15.69 -3.11
CA ALA A 45 -13.12 16.89 -3.80
C ALA A 45 -11.98 17.61 -4.56
N ALA A 46 -10.77 17.63 -4.00
CA ALA A 46 -9.59 18.22 -4.63
C ALA A 46 -9.19 17.51 -5.95
N THR A 47 -9.60 16.25 -6.17
CA THR A 47 -9.38 15.53 -7.44
C THR A 47 -10.41 15.87 -8.52
N GLY A 48 -11.49 16.56 -8.18
CA GLY A 48 -12.65 16.77 -9.03
C GLY A 48 -13.64 15.59 -9.05
N ALA A 49 -13.36 14.51 -8.32
CA ALA A 49 -14.28 13.41 -8.16
C ALA A 49 -15.44 13.77 -7.20
N ARG A 50 -16.60 13.16 -7.41
CA ARG A 50 -17.72 13.29 -6.47
C ARG A 50 -17.50 12.40 -5.25
N PHE A 51 -17.43 12.99 -4.07
CA PHE A 51 -17.38 12.26 -2.82
C PHE A 51 -18.70 11.55 -2.51
N VAL A 52 -18.61 10.28 -2.11
CA VAL A 52 -19.73 9.46 -1.63
C VAL A 52 -19.33 8.85 -0.27
N PRO A 53 -20.01 9.23 0.81
CA PRO A 53 -19.67 8.71 2.14
C PRO A 53 -20.06 7.24 2.31
N PHE A 54 -19.43 6.56 3.24
CA PHE A 54 -19.90 5.29 3.76
C PHE A 54 -21.27 5.46 4.40
N THR A 55 -22.17 4.51 4.14
CA THR A 55 -23.52 4.48 4.72
C THR A 55 -23.75 3.19 5.51
N ASN A 56 -23.51 2.06 4.89
CA ASN A 56 -23.61 0.73 5.48
C ASN A 56 -22.23 0.13 5.78
N THR A 57 -21.20 0.60 5.09
CA THR A 57 -19.81 0.18 5.33
C THR A 57 -19.33 0.77 6.66
N PRO A 58 -18.89 -0.06 7.62
CA PRO A 58 -18.31 0.46 8.87
C PRO A 58 -17.06 1.30 8.57
N ASP A 59 -16.92 2.48 9.21
CA ASP A 59 -15.73 3.29 9.12
C ASP A 59 -14.57 2.67 9.92
N PHE A 60 -13.32 3.10 9.69
CA PHE A 60 -12.13 2.52 10.33
C PHE A 60 -12.13 2.69 11.84
N GLU A 61 -12.66 3.81 12.33
CA GLU A 61 -12.79 4.10 13.76
C GLU A 61 -13.72 3.12 14.49
N GLN A 62 -14.60 2.43 13.75
CA GLN A 62 -15.58 1.49 14.30
C GLN A 62 -15.10 0.04 14.33
N LEU A 63 -13.93 -0.25 13.73
CA LEU A 63 -13.36 -1.60 13.67
C LEU A 63 -11.94 -1.60 14.26
N PRO A 64 -11.79 -1.78 15.57
CA PRO A 64 -10.48 -1.93 16.16
C PRO A 64 -9.81 -3.19 15.58
N VAL A 65 -8.61 -3.02 15.00
CA VAL A 65 -7.77 -4.12 14.49
C VAL A 65 -7.05 -4.80 15.66
N VAL A 66 -7.75 -5.00 16.75
CA VAL A 66 -7.19 -5.66 17.93
C VAL A 66 -7.57 -7.14 17.85
N PRO A 67 -6.64 -8.07 18.07
CA PRO A 67 -6.96 -9.48 18.22
C PRO A 67 -8.03 -9.66 19.28
N ASP A 68 -8.89 -10.67 19.11
CA ASP A 68 -9.85 -11.01 20.14
C ASP A 68 -9.13 -11.54 21.39
N PRO A 69 -9.66 -11.33 22.59
CA PRO A 69 -9.07 -11.87 23.82
C PRO A 69 -8.83 -13.38 23.70
N GLY A 70 -7.61 -13.80 23.91
CA GLY A 70 -7.21 -15.21 23.81
C GLY A 70 -6.70 -15.64 22.43
N ASP A 71 -6.74 -14.81 21.41
CA ASP A 71 -6.15 -15.13 20.12
C ASP A 71 -4.64 -15.26 20.22
N ALA A 72 -4.08 -16.32 19.62
CA ALA A 72 -2.66 -16.56 19.51
C ALA A 72 -2.31 -17.22 18.17
N GLY A 73 -1.12 -16.97 17.67
CA GLY A 73 -0.61 -17.60 16.45
C GLY A 73 -1.52 -17.35 15.23
N MET A 74 -1.99 -18.41 14.58
CA MET A 74 -2.84 -18.29 13.38
C MET A 74 -4.20 -17.62 13.65
N ALA A 75 -4.74 -17.68 14.87
CA ALA A 75 -6.01 -17.06 15.20
C ALA A 75 -5.97 -15.54 15.03
N VAL A 76 -4.86 -14.88 15.38
CA VAL A 76 -4.65 -13.45 15.18
C VAL A 76 -4.84 -13.07 13.71
N GLY A 77 -4.23 -13.83 12.79
CA GLY A 77 -4.37 -13.57 11.36
C GLY A 77 -5.80 -13.79 10.83
N VAL A 78 -6.49 -14.82 11.34
CA VAL A 78 -7.89 -15.09 10.99
C VAL A 78 -8.78 -13.93 11.47
N THR A 79 -8.60 -13.47 12.71
CA THR A 79 -9.36 -12.35 13.28
C THR A 79 -9.10 -11.06 12.52
N ALA A 80 -7.84 -10.79 12.13
CA ALA A 80 -7.51 -9.63 11.31
C ALA A 80 -8.23 -9.69 9.94
N MET A 81 -8.18 -10.83 9.24
CA MET A 81 -8.91 -10.98 7.97
C MET A 81 -10.44 -10.85 8.16
N ARG A 82 -10.99 -11.41 9.23
CA ARG A 82 -12.41 -11.28 9.53
C ARG A 82 -12.81 -9.84 9.71
N LYS A 83 -12.14 -9.10 10.61
CA LYS A 83 -12.50 -7.72 10.95
C LYS A 83 -12.22 -6.73 9.83
N LEU A 84 -11.06 -6.85 9.17
CA LEU A 84 -10.64 -5.89 8.15
C LEU A 84 -11.32 -6.10 6.79
N LEU A 85 -11.63 -7.32 6.44
CA LEU A 85 -12.09 -7.68 5.09
C LEU A 85 -13.52 -8.19 5.09
N ILE A 86 -13.79 -9.26 5.84
CA ILE A 86 -15.02 -10.04 5.69
C ILE A 86 -16.23 -9.32 6.30
N GLU A 87 -16.11 -8.80 7.52
CA GLU A 87 -17.20 -8.09 8.21
C GLU A 87 -17.60 -6.78 7.52
N ARG A 88 -16.71 -6.21 6.72
CA ARG A 88 -16.99 -4.99 5.93
C ARG A 88 -17.71 -5.27 4.62
N MET A 89 -17.53 -6.47 4.05
CA MET A 89 -18.05 -6.82 2.73
C MET A 89 -19.57 -6.63 2.58
N PRO A 90 -20.44 -7.02 3.53
CA PRO A 90 -21.88 -6.79 3.41
C PRO A 90 -22.24 -5.31 3.30
N GLY A 91 -21.64 -4.45 4.11
CA GLY A 91 -21.86 -3.01 4.05
C GLY A 91 -21.36 -2.41 2.73
N GLN A 92 -20.16 -2.78 2.28
CA GLN A 92 -19.62 -2.39 0.97
C GLN A 92 -20.56 -2.77 -0.16
N TYR A 93 -21.05 -4.01 -0.16
CA TYR A 93 -21.99 -4.50 -1.17
C TYR A 93 -23.29 -3.67 -1.19
N GLN A 94 -23.86 -3.35 -0.02
CA GLN A 94 -25.08 -2.55 0.08
C GLN A 94 -24.86 -1.12 -0.43
N ASP A 95 -23.75 -0.50 -0.04
CA ASP A 95 -23.40 0.85 -0.51
C ASP A 95 -23.18 0.86 -2.02
N TYR A 96 -22.43 -0.08 -2.57
CA TYR A 96 -22.19 -0.17 -4.02
C TYR A 96 -23.49 -0.41 -4.80
N ARG A 97 -24.40 -1.25 -4.29
CA ARG A 97 -25.73 -1.43 -4.90
C ARG A 97 -26.57 -0.17 -4.91
N ALA A 98 -26.50 0.62 -3.84
CA ALA A 98 -27.20 1.90 -3.77
C ALA A 98 -26.60 2.90 -4.78
N ILE A 99 -25.27 3.03 -4.77
CA ILE A 99 -24.55 3.94 -5.68
C ILE A 99 -24.80 3.57 -7.14
N THR A 100 -24.72 2.29 -7.51
CA THR A 100 -24.87 1.86 -8.92
C THR A 100 -26.28 1.98 -9.47
N ARG A 101 -27.31 2.18 -8.63
CA ARG A 101 -28.66 2.55 -9.07
C ARG A 101 -28.76 4.00 -9.56
N GLU A 102 -27.95 4.89 -8.97
CA GLU A 102 -27.93 6.31 -9.28
C GLU A 102 -26.85 6.64 -10.31
N PHE A 103 -25.76 5.92 -10.26
CA PHE A 103 -24.57 6.11 -11.09
C PHE A 103 -24.23 4.80 -11.81
N ALA A 104 -24.54 4.73 -13.09
CA ALA A 104 -24.27 3.56 -13.93
C ALA A 104 -22.75 3.42 -14.17
N ALA A 105 -22.03 2.92 -13.17
CA ALA A 105 -20.58 2.72 -13.26
C ALA A 105 -20.25 1.66 -14.33
N ASP A 106 -19.31 1.98 -15.21
CA ASP A 106 -18.74 1.02 -16.17
C ASP A 106 -17.73 0.12 -15.49
N VAL A 107 -16.94 0.68 -14.56
CA VAL A 107 -15.93 -0.05 -13.78
C VAL A 107 -15.97 0.42 -12.32
N LEU A 108 -15.93 -0.53 -11.39
CA LEU A 108 -15.65 -0.29 -9.97
C LEU A 108 -14.14 -0.48 -9.73
N ILE A 109 -13.44 0.53 -9.24
CA ILE A 109 -12.04 0.49 -8.86
C ILE A 109 -11.99 0.36 -7.33
N ALA A 110 -11.53 -0.77 -6.84
CA ALA A 110 -11.55 -1.10 -5.42
C ALA A 110 -10.13 -1.37 -4.91
N ASP A 111 -9.82 -0.98 -3.68
CA ASP A 111 -8.60 -1.48 -3.06
C ASP A 111 -8.71 -2.98 -2.69
N LEU A 112 -7.58 -3.62 -2.38
CA LEU A 112 -7.53 -5.05 -2.06
C LEU A 112 -8.40 -5.47 -0.86
N CYS A 113 -8.79 -4.53 0.00
CA CYS A 113 -9.60 -4.79 1.18
C CYS A 113 -11.10 -4.66 0.91
N SER A 114 -11.49 -4.26 -0.29
CA SER A 114 -12.88 -3.99 -0.67
C SER A 114 -13.53 -5.21 -1.34
N LEU A 115 -13.71 -6.31 -0.58
CA LEU A 115 -14.31 -7.57 -1.05
C LEU A 115 -15.73 -7.41 -1.60
N GLY A 116 -16.43 -6.34 -1.21
CA GLY A 116 -17.75 -6.00 -1.74
C GLY A 116 -17.77 -5.80 -3.26
N ALA A 117 -16.63 -5.47 -3.89
CA ALA A 117 -16.53 -5.30 -5.34
C ALA A 117 -16.77 -6.60 -6.09
N GLY A 118 -16.11 -7.70 -5.68
CA GLY A 118 -16.34 -9.02 -6.23
C GLY A 118 -17.76 -9.52 -5.96
N ALA A 119 -18.29 -9.27 -4.75
CA ALA A 119 -19.67 -9.62 -4.40
C ALA A 119 -20.70 -8.88 -5.27
N LEU A 120 -20.48 -7.58 -5.55
CA LEU A 120 -21.34 -6.82 -6.45
C LEU A 120 -21.29 -7.36 -7.89
N HIS A 121 -20.08 -7.67 -8.39
CA HIS A 121 -19.91 -8.25 -9.72
C HIS A 121 -20.64 -9.59 -9.86
N ASP A 122 -20.50 -10.49 -8.87
CA ASP A 122 -21.18 -11.78 -8.84
C ASP A 122 -22.72 -11.65 -8.79
N ALA A 123 -23.23 -10.52 -8.29
CA ALA A 123 -24.66 -10.17 -8.32
C ALA A 123 -25.11 -9.53 -9.64
N GLY A 124 -24.29 -9.51 -10.69
CA GLY A 124 -24.59 -8.89 -11.98
C GLY A 124 -24.22 -7.41 -12.08
N GLY A 125 -23.41 -6.90 -11.16
CA GLY A 125 -22.87 -5.54 -11.19
C GLY A 125 -21.75 -5.34 -12.22
N PRO A 126 -21.13 -4.14 -12.25
CA PRO A 126 -20.07 -3.82 -13.22
C PRO A 126 -18.84 -4.73 -13.04
N VAL A 127 -18.01 -4.77 -14.07
CA VAL A 127 -16.64 -5.31 -13.92
C VAL A 127 -15.84 -4.42 -12.95
N PHE A 128 -14.82 -5.01 -12.33
CA PHE A 128 -14.04 -4.26 -11.36
C PHE A 128 -12.54 -4.41 -11.56
N ALA A 129 -11.81 -3.38 -11.18
CA ALA A 129 -10.36 -3.41 -11.06
C ALA A 129 -9.96 -3.36 -9.59
N THR A 130 -8.82 -3.96 -9.24
CA THR A 130 -8.24 -3.79 -7.92
C THR A 130 -7.00 -2.92 -7.97
N LEU A 131 -6.89 -2.00 -7.02
CA LEU A 131 -5.70 -1.18 -6.78
C LEU A 131 -4.87 -1.81 -5.67
N GLY A 132 -3.63 -2.17 -5.98
CA GLY A 132 -2.66 -2.67 -5.01
C GLY A 132 -2.26 -1.57 -4.02
N ILE A 133 -2.16 -1.95 -2.76
CA ILE A 133 -1.79 -1.04 -1.65
C ILE A 133 -0.65 -1.62 -0.81
N ASN A 134 -0.20 -2.80 -1.15
CA ASN A 134 0.88 -3.57 -0.53
C ASN A 134 1.65 -4.35 -1.60
N PRO A 135 2.77 -4.97 -1.29
CA PRO A 135 3.47 -5.87 -2.20
C PRO A 135 2.58 -6.98 -2.74
N LEU A 136 2.83 -7.40 -3.98
CA LEU A 136 2.01 -8.40 -4.64
C LEU A 136 1.99 -9.73 -3.88
N VAL A 137 0.80 -10.23 -3.54
CA VAL A 137 0.58 -11.42 -2.71
C VAL A 137 0.29 -12.69 -3.50
N THR A 138 0.53 -12.70 -4.81
CA THR A 138 0.33 -13.91 -5.64
C THR A 138 1.29 -15.03 -5.23
N PRO A 139 0.81 -16.25 -4.98
CA PRO A 139 1.68 -17.39 -4.68
C PRO A 139 2.64 -17.69 -5.85
N ASP A 140 3.93 -17.83 -5.55
CA ASP A 140 4.97 -18.23 -6.50
C ASP A 140 6.04 -19.04 -5.74
N PRO A 141 6.54 -20.18 -6.27
CA PRO A 141 7.57 -20.98 -5.60
C PRO A 141 8.89 -20.23 -5.36
N GLU A 142 9.18 -19.25 -6.20
CA GLU A 142 10.39 -18.42 -6.02
C GLU A 142 10.25 -17.43 -4.86
N ILE A 143 9.03 -17.14 -4.42
CA ILE A 143 8.72 -16.07 -3.47
C ILE A 143 8.18 -16.65 -2.15
N PRO A 144 8.69 -16.18 -0.99
CA PRO A 144 8.13 -16.56 0.30
C PRO A 144 6.66 -16.16 0.42
N ARG A 145 5.92 -16.91 1.23
CA ARG A 145 4.54 -16.56 1.56
C ARG A 145 4.48 -15.18 2.23
N TRP A 146 3.44 -14.42 1.91
CA TRP A 146 3.17 -13.10 2.49
C TRP A 146 3.28 -13.11 4.02
N GLY A 147 3.87 -12.07 4.58
CA GLY A 147 4.13 -11.93 6.02
C GLY A 147 5.41 -12.64 6.51
N ARG A 148 6.21 -13.22 5.60
CA ARG A 148 7.48 -13.88 5.99
C ARG A 148 8.68 -12.93 6.08
N GLY A 149 8.62 -11.77 5.44
CA GLY A 149 9.72 -10.82 5.44
C GLY A 149 11.04 -11.42 4.96
N ALA A 150 11.02 -12.21 3.88
CA ALA A 150 12.19 -12.90 3.39
C ALA A 150 12.44 -12.67 1.89
N PRO A 151 13.70 -12.74 1.42
CA PRO A 151 14.03 -12.56 0.01
C PRO A 151 13.56 -13.73 -0.86
N PRO A 152 13.54 -13.57 -2.20
CA PRO A 152 13.27 -14.67 -3.14
C PRO A 152 14.21 -15.86 -2.96
N ALA A 153 13.71 -17.05 -3.30
CA ALA A 153 14.46 -18.28 -3.17
C ALA A 153 15.62 -18.36 -4.18
N THR A 154 16.83 -18.56 -3.68
CA THR A 154 18.04 -18.73 -4.53
C THR A 154 18.45 -20.20 -4.72
N SER A 155 17.83 -21.13 -3.97
CA SER A 155 18.16 -22.57 -4.04
C SER A 155 16.91 -23.43 -4.23
N THR A 156 17.08 -24.67 -4.71
CA THR A 156 16.01 -25.65 -4.85
C THR A 156 15.36 -25.97 -3.50
N ALA A 157 16.14 -26.06 -2.44
CA ALA A 157 15.63 -26.28 -1.09
C ALA A 157 14.74 -25.14 -0.61
N ALA A 158 15.13 -23.89 -0.88
CA ALA A 158 14.32 -22.72 -0.56
C ALA A 158 13.01 -22.68 -1.36
N ARG A 159 13.03 -23.04 -2.66
CA ARG A 159 11.82 -23.16 -3.48
C ARG A 159 10.87 -24.25 -2.96
N LEU A 160 11.43 -25.41 -2.56
CA LEU A 160 10.62 -26.48 -1.99
C LEU A 160 9.97 -26.05 -0.66
N ARG A 161 10.74 -25.36 0.20
CA ARG A 161 10.21 -24.79 1.44
C ARG A 161 9.08 -23.80 1.17
N ASN A 162 9.25 -22.89 0.20
CA ASN A 162 8.20 -21.94 -0.16
C ASN A 162 6.95 -22.64 -0.68
N ARG A 163 7.09 -23.67 -1.55
CA ARG A 163 5.96 -24.48 -2.03
C ARG A 163 5.21 -25.14 -0.88
N LEU A 164 5.94 -25.72 0.07
CA LEU A 164 5.35 -26.35 1.23
C LEU A 164 4.64 -25.31 2.12
N ASP A 165 5.25 -24.15 2.34
CA ASP A 165 4.65 -23.08 3.15
C ASP A 165 3.38 -22.50 2.50
N HIS A 166 3.38 -22.28 1.19
CA HIS A 166 2.18 -21.90 0.44
C HIS A 166 1.08 -22.98 0.53
N PHE A 167 1.44 -24.24 0.34
CA PHE A 167 0.51 -25.36 0.46
C PHE A 167 -0.09 -25.46 1.86
N LEU A 168 0.74 -25.43 2.91
CA LEU A 168 0.27 -25.46 4.29
C LEU A 168 -0.59 -24.24 4.63
N GLY A 169 -0.22 -23.06 4.18
CA GLY A 169 -1.04 -21.85 4.31
C GLY A 169 -2.42 -22.02 3.68
N ARG A 170 -2.47 -22.63 2.49
CA ARG A 170 -3.73 -22.87 1.77
C ARG A 170 -4.63 -23.89 2.48
N ILE A 171 -4.09 -24.97 3.03
CA ILE A 171 -4.89 -26.06 3.63
C ILE A 171 -5.14 -25.91 5.13
N LEU A 172 -4.29 -25.21 5.86
CA LEU A 172 -4.41 -25.06 7.32
C LEU A 172 -4.96 -23.69 7.73
N PHE A 173 -4.57 -22.62 7.04
CA PHE A 173 -4.94 -21.25 7.42
C PHE A 173 -6.17 -20.73 6.65
N MET A 174 -6.18 -20.84 5.31
CA MET A 174 -7.24 -20.25 4.47
C MET A 174 -8.64 -20.87 4.61
N PRO A 175 -8.86 -22.12 5.03
CA PRO A 175 -10.21 -22.68 5.13
C PRO A 175 -11.13 -21.89 6.05
N LYS A 176 -10.64 -21.44 7.22
CA LYS A 176 -11.45 -20.69 8.19
C LYS A 176 -11.87 -19.31 7.68
N PRO A 177 -10.99 -18.42 7.19
CA PRO A 177 -11.39 -17.16 6.57
C PRO A 177 -12.31 -17.37 5.35
N THR A 178 -12.09 -18.41 4.55
CA THR A 178 -12.93 -18.70 3.38
C THR A 178 -14.34 -19.15 3.78
N ALA A 179 -14.48 -19.94 4.84
CA ALA A 179 -15.79 -20.31 5.38
C ALA A 179 -16.56 -19.09 5.88
N LEU A 180 -15.91 -18.20 6.65
CA LEU A 180 -16.49 -16.93 7.10
C LEU A 180 -16.93 -16.04 5.94
N LEU A 181 -16.11 -15.97 4.88
CA LEU A 181 -16.49 -15.24 3.66
C LEU A 181 -17.71 -15.84 3.00
N ASN A 182 -17.81 -17.17 2.89
CA ASN A 182 -18.96 -17.84 2.31
C ASN A 182 -20.24 -17.65 3.16
N GLU A 183 -20.13 -17.60 4.47
CA GLU A 183 -21.24 -17.23 5.37
C GLU A 183 -21.72 -15.80 5.09
N ALA A 184 -20.79 -14.84 4.98
CA ALA A 184 -21.14 -13.47 4.64
C ALA A 184 -21.78 -13.36 3.23
N ARG A 185 -21.30 -14.12 2.24
CA ARG A 185 -21.88 -14.22 0.90
C ARG A 185 -23.30 -14.77 0.93
N ALA A 186 -23.52 -15.86 1.69
CA ALA A 186 -24.85 -16.45 1.86
C ALA A 186 -25.84 -15.45 2.48
N GLY A 187 -25.40 -14.63 3.45
CA GLY A 187 -26.19 -13.54 4.02
C GLY A 187 -26.63 -12.47 3.00
N LEU A 188 -25.91 -12.37 1.88
CA LEU A 188 -26.24 -11.48 0.76
C LEU A 188 -27.03 -12.19 -0.36
N GLY A 189 -27.37 -13.47 -0.21
CA GLY A 189 -28.02 -14.27 -1.23
C GLY A 189 -27.11 -14.71 -2.38
N LEU A 190 -25.78 -14.65 -2.19
CA LEU A 190 -24.79 -15.03 -3.19
C LEU A 190 -24.36 -16.50 -3.02
N ALA A 191 -24.04 -17.15 -4.13
CA ALA A 191 -23.45 -18.49 -4.10
C ALA A 191 -22.11 -18.48 -3.37
N PRO A 192 -21.73 -19.62 -2.74
CA PRO A 192 -20.38 -19.76 -2.18
C PRO A 192 -19.33 -19.65 -3.29
N LEU A 193 -18.09 -19.35 -2.89
CA LEU A 193 -16.96 -19.35 -3.83
C LEU A 193 -16.83 -20.72 -4.52
N PRO A 194 -16.36 -20.77 -5.77
CA PRO A 194 -16.10 -22.00 -6.49
C PRO A 194 -15.18 -22.94 -5.69
N SER A 195 -15.39 -24.25 -5.83
CA SER A 195 -14.54 -25.25 -5.17
C SER A 195 -13.06 -25.03 -5.50
N GLY A 196 -12.22 -25.09 -4.49
CA GLY A 196 -10.79 -24.84 -4.62
C GLY A 196 -10.37 -23.36 -4.59
N THR A 197 -11.31 -22.41 -4.62
CA THR A 197 -11.04 -20.98 -4.45
C THR A 197 -11.07 -20.61 -2.96
N ASN A 198 -10.17 -19.74 -2.54
CA ASN A 198 -10.13 -19.24 -1.16
C ASN A 198 -10.16 -17.69 -1.14
N LEU A 199 -10.29 -17.12 0.07
CA LEU A 199 -10.33 -15.68 0.26
C LEU A 199 -9.15 -14.96 -0.40
N GLY A 200 -7.94 -15.48 -0.32
CA GLY A 200 -6.76 -14.86 -0.92
C GLY A 200 -6.82 -14.79 -2.46
N ASP A 201 -7.51 -15.72 -3.09
CA ASP A 201 -7.67 -15.76 -4.55
C ASP A 201 -8.62 -14.64 -5.04
N VAL A 202 -9.62 -14.24 -4.21
CA VAL A 202 -10.65 -13.26 -4.58
C VAL A 202 -10.35 -11.83 -4.11
N MET A 203 -9.24 -11.61 -3.44
CA MET A 203 -8.80 -10.24 -3.08
C MET A 203 -8.40 -9.42 -4.31
N ARG A 204 -8.03 -10.07 -5.42
CA ARG A 204 -7.65 -9.41 -6.66
C ARG A 204 -8.74 -9.61 -7.72
N SER A 205 -8.92 -8.58 -8.54
CA SER A 205 -9.82 -8.66 -9.68
C SER A 205 -9.29 -9.65 -10.72
N PRO A 206 -10.14 -10.51 -11.28
CA PRO A 206 -9.79 -11.32 -12.44
C PRO A 206 -9.69 -10.51 -13.74
N PHE A 207 -10.13 -9.26 -13.74
CA PHE A 207 -10.16 -8.40 -14.92
C PHE A 207 -8.95 -7.48 -15.03
N LEU A 208 -8.57 -6.82 -13.94
CA LEU A 208 -7.44 -5.88 -13.90
C LEU A 208 -6.97 -5.69 -12.46
N HIS A 209 -5.68 -5.89 -12.25
CA HIS A 209 -5.01 -5.57 -10.98
C HIS A 209 -3.88 -4.58 -11.23
N LEU A 210 -4.03 -3.37 -10.71
CA LEU A 210 -3.06 -2.28 -10.82
C LEU A 210 -2.09 -2.33 -9.65
N MET A 211 -0.81 -2.53 -9.93
CA MET A 211 0.26 -2.48 -8.93
C MET A 211 0.98 -1.14 -9.01
N PRO A 212 0.91 -0.29 -7.97
CA PRO A 212 1.56 1.03 -7.94
C PRO A 212 3.06 0.94 -7.66
N THR A 213 3.77 0.13 -8.42
CA THR A 213 5.22 -0.09 -8.36
C THR A 213 5.71 -0.53 -9.73
N THR A 214 6.99 -0.90 -9.83
CA THR A 214 7.59 -1.51 -11.03
C THR A 214 8.29 -2.82 -10.71
N GLU A 215 8.70 -3.55 -11.73
CA GLU A 215 9.49 -4.78 -11.58
C GLU A 215 10.87 -4.52 -10.95
N ALA A 216 11.36 -3.28 -10.95
CA ALA A 216 12.63 -2.93 -10.31
C ALA A 216 12.60 -3.02 -8.78
N PHE A 217 11.42 -2.91 -8.18
CA PHE A 217 11.23 -3.02 -6.73
C PHE A 217 10.46 -4.26 -6.31
N GLU A 218 9.65 -4.86 -7.19
CA GLU A 218 8.93 -6.09 -6.87
C GLU A 218 9.79 -7.34 -7.13
N TYR A 219 9.54 -8.41 -6.39
CA TYR A 219 10.23 -9.67 -6.59
C TYR A 219 9.91 -10.28 -7.97
N PRO A 220 10.92 -10.80 -8.71
CA PRO A 220 10.70 -11.41 -10.00
C PRO A 220 9.83 -12.66 -9.90
N ARG A 221 8.83 -12.77 -10.78
CA ARG A 221 7.86 -13.87 -10.81
C ARG A 221 7.82 -14.51 -12.18
N LYS A 222 7.80 -15.85 -12.21
CA LYS A 222 7.67 -16.62 -13.46
C LYS A 222 6.22 -16.80 -13.89
N GLY A 223 5.30 -16.85 -12.94
CA GLY A 223 3.89 -17.11 -13.15
C GLY A 223 3.00 -15.90 -12.87
N LEU A 224 3.44 -14.69 -13.24
CA LEU A 224 2.63 -13.49 -13.03
C LEU A 224 1.36 -13.55 -13.88
N GLU A 225 0.21 -13.44 -13.24
CA GLU A 225 -1.12 -13.42 -13.86
C GLU A 225 -1.20 -12.29 -14.90
N SER A 226 -1.84 -12.54 -16.06
CA SER A 226 -1.83 -11.62 -17.20
C SER A 226 -2.53 -10.28 -16.92
N GLN A 227 -3.52 -10.27 -16.03
CA GLN A 227 -4.27 -9.06 -15.64
C GLN A 227 -3.57 -8.19 -14.58
N VAL A 228 -2.39 -8.60 -14.08
CA VAL A 228 -1.59 -7.80 -13.15
C VAL A 228 -0.69 -6.85 -13.94
N HIS A 229 -0.83 -5.55 -13.73
CA HIS A 229 -0.05 -4.52 -14.40
C HIS A 229 0.73 -3.67 -13.40
N PHE A 230 2.03 -3.55 -13.60
CA PHE A 230 2.86 -2.58 -12.90
C PHE A 230 2.77 -1.24 -13.63
N VAL A 231 2.33 -0.20 -12.93
CA VAL A 231 2.07 1.12 -13.52
C VAL A 231 3.03 2.20 -12.99
N GLY A 232 3.96 1.82 -12.11
CA GLY A 232 4.77 2.80 -11.38
C GLY A 232 4.05 3.37 -10.14
N PRO A 233 4.79 4.07 -9.27
CA PRO A 233 4.28 4.52 -7.98
C PRO A 233 3.22 5.63 -8.13
N LEU A 234 2.00 5.37 -7.66
CA LEU A 234 0.91 6.35 -7.61
C LEU A 234 1.07 7.25 -6.37
N ILE A 235 1.81 8.32 -6.53
CA ILE A 235 2.14 9.27 -5.45
C ILE A 235 1.31 10.53 -5.63
N PRO A 236 0.57 10.99 -4.59
CA PRO A 236 -0.13 12.27 -4.63
C PRO A 236 0.84 13.42 -4.94
N PRO A 237 0.43 14.42 -5.72
CA PRO A 237 1.25 15.59 -5.98
C PRO A 237 1.52 16.38 -4.69
N ALA A 238 2.57 17.19 -4.70
CA ALA A 238 2.78 18.16 -3.64
C ALA A 238 1.57 19.13 -3.57
N PRO A 239 1.15 19.54 -2.36
CA PRO A 239 0.08 20.50 -2.24
C PRO A 239 0.50 21.85 -2.85
N GLU A 240 -0.43 22.57 -3.48
CA GLU A 240 -0.16 23.88 -4.09
C GLU A 240 0.30 24.92 -3.07
N ARG A 241 -0.15 24.78 -1.83
CA ARG A 241 0.21 25.68 -0.72
C ARG A 241 0.84 24.89 0.40
N PHE A 242 2.05 25.24 0.72
CA PHE A 242 2.80 24.70 1.84
C PHE A 242 3.52 25.83 2.56
N ALA A 243 3.30 25.97 3.86
CA ALA A 243 4.04 26.88 4.72
C ALA A 243 5.20 26.07 5.36
N PRO A 244 6.44 26.28 4.93
CA PRO A 244 7.56 25.56 5.50
C PRO A 244 7.74 25.91 6.98
N PRO A 245 8.12 24.95 7.82
CA PRO A 245 8.45 25.21 9.21
C PRO A 245 9.67 26.16 9.32
N PRO A 246 9.84 26.85 10.46
CA PRO A 246 10.95 27.82 10.63
C PRO A 246 12.34 27.23 10.39
N TRP A 247 12.52 25.94 10.66
CA TRP A 247 13.78 25.22 10.51
C TRP A 247 14.03 24.68 9.08
N TRP A 248 13.17 24.97 8.11
CA TRP A 248 13.26 24.42 6.75
C TRP A 248 14.58 24.72 6.03
N ALA A 249 15.19 25.86 6.29
CA ALA A 249 16.47 26.23 5.69
C ALA A 249 17.61 25.30 6.13
N GLU A 250 17.56 24.78 7.36
CA GLU A 250 18.58 23.89 7.92
C GLU A 250 18.72 22.55 7.17
N LEU A 251 17.70 22.14 6.41
CA LEU A 251 17.71 20.92 5.59
C LEU A 251 18.80 20.90 4.51
N ARG A 252 19.45 22.04 4.23
CA ARG A 252 20.51 22.15 3.23
C ARG A 252 21.90 22.32 3.83
N GLU A 253 22.00 22.41 5.14
CA GLU A 253 23.25 22.73 5.83
C GLU A 253 24.04 21.47 6.23
N ARG A 254 23.36 20.37 6.42
CA ARG A 254 23.95 19.10 6.89
C ARG A 254 23.11 17.90 6.44
N PRO A 255 23.64 16.65 6.54
CA PRO A 255 22.87 15.46 6.19
C PRO A 255 21.56 15.35 6.97
N VAL A 256 20.49 14.92 6.30
CA VAL A 256 19.13 14.86 6.86
C VAL A 256 18.68 13.40 7.00
N VAL A 257 18.30 13.03 8.21
CA VAL A 257 17.64 11.76 8.51
C VAL A 257 16.17 12.04 8.83
N HIS A 258 15.28 11.58 7.95
CA HIS A 258 13.84 11.70 8.17
C HIS A 258 13.31 10.47 8.91
N VAL A 259 12.52 10.66 9.96
CA VAL A 259 11.92 9.60 10.77
C VAL A 259 10.41 9.68 10.71
N THR A 260 9.76 8.57 10.36
CA THR A 260 8.29 8.47 10.36
C THR A 260 7.83 7.05 10.70
N GLN A 261 6.76 6.95 11.50
CA GLN A 261 6.16 5.67 11.88
C GLN A 261 4.82 5.39 11.19
N GLY A 262 4.46 6.21 10.17
CA GLY A 262 3.16 6.13 9.51
C GLY A 262 2.02 6.65 10.38
N THR A 263 0.78 6.48 9.90
CA THR A 263 -0.42 7.10 10.50
C THR A 263 -1.13 6.20 11.51
N PHE A 264 -0.89 4.90 11.49
CA PHE A 264 -1.60 3.92 12.34
C PHE A 264 -0.88 3.54 13.64
N THR A 265 0.38 3.93 13.79
CA THR A 265 1.14 3.55 14.98
C THR A 265 0.90 4.58 16.07
N THR A 266 0.08 4.21 17.06
CA THR A 266 -0.20 5.04 18.25
C THR A 266 0.95 5.09 19.24
N GLN A 267 1.93 4.16 19.12
CA GLN A 267 3.13 4.15 19.96
C GLN A 267 4.27 4.90 19.26
N ALA A 268 4.25 6.23 19.30
CA ALA A 268 5.32 7.10 18.77
C ALA A 268 6.72 6.75 19.33
N ALA A 269 6.77 5.98 20.39
CA ALA A 269 7.99 5.64 21.10
C ALA A 269 8.83 4.52 20.46
N SER A 270 8.25 3.61 19.63
CA SER A 270 8.93 2.37 19.25
C SER A 270 10.09 2.57 18.27
N LEU A 271 10.01 3.51 17.36
CA LEU A 271 11.08 3.81 16.38
C LEU A 271 11.64 5.23 16.53
N THR A 272 10.77 6.20 16.79
CA THR A 272 11.17 7.61 16.86
C THR A 272 12.15 7.87 18.01
N ARG A 273 11.83 7.41 19.22
CA ARG A 273 12.68 7.62 20.40
C ARG A 273 14.05 6.95 20.25
N PRO A 274 14.18 5.66 19.90
CA PRO A 274 15.48 5.04 19.65
C PRO A 274 16.30 5.76 18.57
N THR A 275 15.65 6.31 17.54
CA THR A 275 16.35 7.06 16.48
C THR A 275 16.89 8.38 17.01
N ILE A 276 16.10 9.13 17.77
CA ILE A 276 16.55 10.38 18.41
C ILE A 276 17.74 10.11 19.35
N GLU A 277 17.64 9.09 20.21
CA GLU A 277 18.71 8.70 21.12
C GLU A 277 19.99 8.32 20.39
N ALA A 278 19.87 7.54 19.30
CA ALA A 278 21.01 7.06 18.53
C ALA A 278 21.80 8.16 17.83
N LEU A 279 21.11 9.24 17.42
CA LEU A 279 21.66 10.30 16.57
C LEU A 279 21.79 11.64 17.30
N ALA A 280 21.51 11.66 18.60
CA ALA A 280 21.66 12.87 19.42
C ALA A 280 23.11 13.41 19.36
N GLY A 281 23.25 14.70 19.04
CA GLY A 281 24.54 15.38 19.00
C GLY A 281 25.44 15.03 17.81
N GLU A 282 24.99 14.21 16.87
CA GLU A 282 25.73 13.99 15.60
C GLU A 282 25.59 15.21 14.67
N ASP A 283 26.55 15.39 13.79
CA ASP A 283 26.54 16.47 12.77
C ASP A 283 25.62 16.11 11.60
N LEU A 284 24.34 15.97 11.93
CA LEU A 284 23.24 15.72 11.00
C LEU A 284 21.95 16.29 11.60
N LEU A 285 20.92 16.43 10.76
CA LEU A 285 19.59 16.87 11.17
C LEU A 285 18.63 15.66 11.20
N VAL A 286 17.97 15.46 12.33
CA VAL A 286 16.90 14.46 12.47
C VAL A 286 15.57 15.16 12.35
N VAL A 287 14.80 14.85 11.30
CA VAL A 287 13.45 15.38 11.07
C VAL A 287 12.41 14.33 11.39
N VAL A 288 11.63 14.54 12.41
CA VAL A 288 10.56 13.63 12.85
C VAL A 288 9.20 14.15 12.39
N THR A 289 8.44 13.31 11.69
CA THR A 289 7.07 13.65 11.31
C THR A 289 6.08 12.57 11.76
N GLY A 290 4.90 12.99 12.20
CA GLY A 290 3.82 12.10 12.59
C GLY A 290 3.06 12.57 13.83
N PRO A 291 2.16 11.73 14.35
CA PRO A 291 1.44 11.96 15.61
C PRO A 291 2.34 11.72 16.85
N GLY A 292 1.89 12.14 18.03
CA GLY A 292 2.54 11.82 19.30
C GLY A 292 3.85 12.58 19.59
N LEU A 293 4.14 13.67 18.86
CA LEU A 293 5.36 14.45 19.04
C LEU A 293 5.46 15.10 20.43
N ASP A 294 4.34 15.43 21.03
CA ASP A 294 4.27 16.06 22.35
C ASP A 294 4.77 15.11 23.47
N GLU A 295 4.78 13.79 23.21
CA GLU A 295 5.25 12.76 24.15
C GLU A 295 6.79 12.60 24.14
N LEU A 296 7.48 13.23 23.21
CA LEU A 296 8.94 13.08 23.05
C LEU A 296 9.73 13.81 24.14
N GLY A 297 9.17 14.81 24.79
CA GLY A 297 9.82 15.61 25.82
C GLY A 297 10.89 16.56 25.25
N ALA A 298 11.95 16.81 26.01
CA ALA A 298 13.05 17.66 25.58
C ALA A 298 13.82 17.01 24.41
N LEU A 299 14.00 17.76 23.32
CA LEU A 299 14.66 17.26 22.11
C LEU A 299 16.13 17.74 22.04
N PRO A 300 17.04 16.89 21.54
CA PRO A 300 18.40 17.30 21.20
C PRO A 300 18.44 18.46 20.18
N GLY A 301 19.52 19.26 20.23
CA GLY A 301 19.64 20.43 19.37
C GLY A 301 19.63 20.18 17.86
N ASN A 302 19.91 18.94 17.44
CA ASN A 302 19.89 18.53 16.04
C ASN A 302 18.57 17.83 15.61
N VAL A 303 17.51 17.91 16.43
CA VAL A 303 16.18 17.32 16.12
C VAL A 303 15.17 18.41 15.80
N ARG A 304 14.38 18.18 14.75
CA ARG A 304 13.27 19.03 14.32
C ARG A 304 12.02 18.18 14.19
N THR A 305 10.87 18.74 14.54
CA THR A 305 9.59 18.05 14.50
C THR A 305 8.55 18.82 13.71
N ALA A 306 7.65 18.09 13.06
CA ALA A 306 6.43 18.64 12.48
C ALA A 306 5.35 17.56 12.46
N ARG A 307 4.10 17.90 12.76
CA ARG A 307 2.99 16.94 12.70
C ARG A 307 2.83 16.33 11.31
N PHE A 308 3.05 17.15 10.29
CA PHE A 308 2.96 16.74 8.90
C PHE A 308 3.87 17.61 8.04
N VAL A 309 4.61 16.97 7.13
CA VAL A 309 5.33 17.60 6.03
C VAL A 309 5.07 16.77 4.77
N PRO A 310 4.65 17.37 3.66
CA PRO A 310 4.44 16.63 2.42
C PRO A 310 5.72 15.94 1.95
N HIS A 311 5.71 14.63 1.82
CA HIS A 311 6.86 13.85 1.38
C HIS A 311 7.48 14.34 0.06
N PRO A 312 6.69 14.69 -0.98
CA PRO A 312 7.26 15.21 -2.24
C PRO A 312 8.11 16.48 -2.07
N LEU A 313 7.88 17.26 -1.00
CA LEU A 313 8.67 18.45 -0.71
C LEU A 313 9.87 18.16 0.20
N LEU A 314 9.72 17.24 1.15
CA LEU A 314 10.75 16.90 2.13
C LEU A 314 11.80 15.94 1.56
N LEU A 315 11.37 14.84 0.94
CA LEU A 315 12.25 13.74 0.54
C LEU A 315 13.37 14.12 -0.45
N PRO A 316 13.21 15.09 -1.35
CA PRO A 316 14.34 15.59 -2.15
C PRO A 316 15.52 16.14 -1.33
N LEU A 317 15.29 16.48 -0.07
CA LEU A 317 16.26 17.06 0.86
C LEU A 317 16.76 16.05 1.93
N VAL A 318 16.33 14.77 1.81
CA VAL A 318 16.60 13.72 2.80
C VAL A 318 17.71 12.80 2.30
N ASP A 319 18.63 12.43 3.20
CA ASP A 319 19.71 11.50 2.91
C ASP A 319 19.37 10.06 3.29
N VAL A 320 18.63 9.84 4.36
CA VAL A 320 18.13 8.53 4.80
C VAL A 320 16.75 8.67 5.40
N MET A 321 15.84 7.76 5.09
CA MET A 321 14.55 7.67 5.75
C MET A 321 14.52 6.47 6.70
N VAL A 322 14.24 6.71 7.98
CA VAL A 322 13.97 5.69 8.99
C VAL A 322 12.45 5.53 9.09
N THR A 323 11.96 4.32 8.85
CA THR A 323 10.52 4.09 8.72
C THR A 323 10.08 2.74 9.24
N ASN A 324 8.80 2.62 9.60
CA ASN A 324 8.16 1.33 9.86
C ASN A 324 7.83 0.54 8.58
N ALA A 325 8.38 0.94 7.45
CA ALA A 325 8.22 0.29 6.15
C ALA A 325 6.79 0.22 5.61
N GLY A 326 5.96 1.23 5.85
CA GLY A 326 4.68 1.35 5.14
C GLY A 326 4.89 1.44 3.63
N TYR A 327 4.13 0.66 2.85
CA TYR A 327 4.38 0.48 1.40
C TYR A 327 4.46 1.79 0.62
N ASN A 328 3.45 2.66 0.74
CA ASN A 328 3.42 3.92 -0.01
C ASN A 328 4.53 4.90 0.41
N GLY A 329 4.85 4.96 1.72
CA GLY A 329 5.96 5.77 2.21
C GLY A 329 7.30 5.30 1.65
N THR A 330 7.49 3.99 1.58
CA THR A 330 8.67 3.34 0.99
C THR A 330 8.78 3.65 -0.50
N LEU A 331 7.69 3.47 -1.27
CA LEU A 331 7.66 3.80 -2.70
C LEU A 331 7.94 5.28 -2.95
N THR A 332 7.39 6.16 -2.10
CA THR A 332 7.63 7.61 -2.21
C THR A 332 9.09 7.95 -1.93
N ALA A 333 9.73 7.34 -0.92
CA ALA A 333 11.15 7.54 -0.66
C ALA A 333 12.02 7.07 -1.83
N LEU A 334 11.75 5.90 -2.38
CA LEU A 334 12.45 5.36 -3.54
C LEU A 334 12.24 6.19 -4.81
N ALA A 335 11.05 6.77 -5.02
CA ALA A 335 10.76 7.69 -6.11
C ALA A 335 11.60 8.99 -6.03
N HIS A 336 12.14 9.31 -4.84
CA HIS A 336 13.05 10.43 -4.63
C HIS A 336 14.52 9.99 -4.49
N GLY A 337 14.83 8.70 -4.70
CA GLY A 337 16.18 8.16 -4.60
C GLY A 337 16.73 8.14 -3.17
N VAL A 338 15.84 8.09 -2.17
CA VAL A 338 16.19 8.08 -0.74
C VAL A 338 16.31 6.64 -0.25
N PRO A 339 17.48 6.22 0.25
CA PRO A 339 17.64 4.91 0.86
C PRO A 339 16.99 4.85 2.25
N LEU A 340 16.65 3.63 2.70
CA LEU A 340 15.82 3.42 3.88
C LEU A 340 16.53 2.58 4.97
N VAL A 341 16.16 2.86 6.22
CA VAL A 341 16.32 1.95 7.37
C VAL A 341 14.92 1.57 7.81
N CYS A 342 14.58 0.29 7.69
CA CYS A 342 13.23 -0.23 7.92
C CYS A 342 13.15 -0.97 9.26
N ALA A 343 12.11 -0.66 10.06
CA ALA A 343 11.78 -1.35 11.29
C ALA A 343 10.26 -1.60 11.30
N GLY A 344 9.84 -2.76 10.82
CA GLY A 344 8.43 -3.15 10.78
C GLY A 344 8.28 -4.63 10.42
N GLN A 345 7.51 -5.36 11.23
CA GLN A 345 7.26 -6.78 11.05
C GLN A 345 5.77 -7.11 10.95
N GLU A 346 4.91 -6.16 11.33
CA GLU A 346 3.47 -6.37 11.31
C GLU A 346 2.89 -6.17 9.90
N MET A 347 1.88 -6.94 9.55
CA MET A 347 1.13 -6.88 8.29
C MET A 347 2.05 -7.06 7.06
N ASP A 348 2.06 -6.09 6.14
CA ASP A 348 2.89 -6.07 4.94
C ASP A 348 4.30 -5.51 5.17
N ARG A 349 4.56 -4.92 6.35
CA ARG A 349 5.81 -4.20 6.64
C ARG A 349 7.05 -5.10 6.58
N ALA A 350 6.94 -6.35 7.05
CA ALA A 350 8.02 -7.33 6.92
C ALA A 350 8.40 -7.59 5.46
N ASP A 351 7.39 -7.74 4.60
CA ASP A 351 7.59 -8.00 3.17
C ASP A 351 8.12 -6.77 2.42
N VAL A 352 7.74 -5.56 2.85
CA VAL A 352 8.28 -4.29 2.32
C VAL A 352 9.73 -4.12 2.75
N SER A 353 10.04 -4.31 4.04
CA SER A 353 11.41 -4.21 4.59
C SER A 353 12.37 -5.18 3.88
N ALA A 354 11.92 -6.43 3.69
CA ALA A 354 12.70 -7.45 2.98
C ALA A 354 12.97 -7.07 1.51
N ARG A 355 12.02 -6.41 0.83
CA ARG A 355 12.23 -5.89 -0.53
C ARG A 355 13.24 -4.77 -0.58
N VAL A 356 13.20 -3.85 0.39
CA VAL A 356 14.19 -2.77 0.50
C VAL A 356 15.60 -3.33 0.66
N ALA A 357 15.77 -4.31 1.54
CA ALA A 357 17.05 -4.98 1.76
C ALA A 357 17.49 -5.79 0.54
N TRP A 358 16.58 -6.55 -0.08
CA TRP A 358 16.86 -7.35 -1.29
C TRP A 358 17.26 -6.47 -2.48
N ALA A 359 16.60 -5.33 -2.68
CA ALA A 359 16.93 -4.36 -3.71
C ALA A 359 18.25 -3.60 -3.43
N GLY A 360 18.84 -3.78 -2.24
CA GLY A 360 20.03 -3.06 -1.82
C GLY A 360 19.80 -1.56 -1.60
N ALA A 361 18.53 -1.14 -1.47
CA ALA A 361 18.16 0.26 -1.28
C ALA A 361 18.06 0.67 0.21
N GLY A 362 18.46 -0.22 1.13
CA GLY A 362 18.42 0.06 2.56
C GLY A 362 18.68 -1.16 3.42
N ILE A 363 18.42 -1.03 4.71
CA ILE A 363 18.61 -2.06 5.74
C ILE A 363 17.28 -2.40 6.39
N ASP A 364 16.99 -3.69 6.51
CA ASP A 364 15.90 -4.24 7.33
C ASP A 364 16.44 -4.58 8.72
N LEU A 365 15.87 -3.98 9.76
CA LEU A 365 16.21 -4.27 11.15
C LEU A 365 15.49 -5.51 11.69
N ALA A 366 14.55 -6.07 10.94
CA ALA A 366 13.76 -7.26 11.24
C ALA A 366 13.08 -7.22 12.64
N THR A 367 12.62 -6.05 13.07
CA THR A 367 11.97 -5.84 14.37
C THR A 367 11.05 -4.62 14.32
N ASP A 368 9.99 -4.61 15.14
CA ASP A 368 9.10 -3.45 15.34
C ASP A 368 9.62 -2.51 16.45
N THR A 369 10.56 -2.99 17.26
CA THR A 369 11.09 -2.28 18.43
C THR A 369 12.63 -2.30 18.45
N PRO A 370 13.27 -1.60 17.50
CA PRO A 370 14.73 -1.58 17.44
C PRO A 370 15.33 -0.81 18.61
N SER A 371 16.50 -1.24 19.08
CA SER A 371 17.29 -0.45 20.01
C SER A 371 17.94 0.76 19.32
N ALA A 372 18.30 1.78 20.10
CA ALA A 372 19.06 2.94 19.62
C ALA A 372 20.36 2.52 18.91
N SER A 373 21.07 1.52 19.46
CA SER A 373 22.31 0.98 18.86
C SER A 373 22.07 0.37 17.46
N GLN A 374 20.98 -0.40 17.28
CA GLN A 374 20.63 -0.99 15.98
C GLN A 374 20.31 0.09 14.95
N VAL A 375 19.47 1.06 15.31
CA VAL A 375 19.09 2.17 14.41
C VAL A 375 20.32 3.00 14.05
N GLY A 376 21.11 3.43 15.04
CA GLY A 376 22.29 4.25 14.82
C GLY A 376 23.34 3.55 13.94
N THR A 377 23.57 2.25 14.15
CA THR A 377 24.47 1.46 13.31
C THR A 377 23.98 1.41 11.86
N ALA A 378 22.69 1.15 11.64
CA ALA A 378 22.11 1.06 10.31
C ALA A 378 22.10 2.42 9.59
N VAL A 379 21.71 3.50 10.27
CA VAL A 379 21.70 4.86 9.68
C VAL A 379 23.12 5.27 9.26
N ARG A 380 24.12 5.08 10.13
CA ARG A 380 25.52 5.37 9.80
C ARG A 380 26.04 4.52 8.64
N ALA A 381 25.66 3.24 8.57
CA ALA A 381 26.03 2.38 7.45
C ALA A 381 25.44 2.90 6.13
N VAL A 382 24.14 3.24 6.10
CA VAL A 382 23.47 3.76 4.90
C VAL A 382 24.02 5.12 4.48
N LEU A 383 24.36 6.01 5.42
CA LEU A 383 24.97 7.32 5.11
C LEU A 383 26.38 7.18 4.52
N ARG A 384 27.20 6.22 5.03
CA ARG A 384 28.59 6.03 4.60
C ARG A 384 28.72 5.27 3.31
N ASP A 385 27.91 4.24 3.10
CA ASP A 385 27.98 3.40 1.91
C ASP A 385 27.07 3.95 0.80
N ARG A 386 27.70 4.55 -0.21
CA ARG A 386 27.02 5.12 -1.37
C ARG A 386 26.25 4.09 -2.20
N ALA A 387 26.50 2.80 -2.02
CA ALA A 387 25.81 1.75 -2.75
C ALA A 387 24.30 1.78 -2.49
N TYR A 388 23.86 1.99 -1.24
CA TYR A 388 22.43 2.10 -0.90
C TYR A 388 21.73 3.23 -1.67
N ARG A 389 22.33 4.42 -1.70
CA ARG A 389 21.79 5.54 -2.48
C ARG A 389 21.85 5.27 -3.98
N GLY A 390 22.90 4.59 -4.44
CA GLY A 390 23.02 4.17 -5.83
C GLY A 390 21.87 3.26 -6.27
N GLN A 391 21.48 2.29 -5.45
CA GLN A 391 20.34 1.41 -5.71
C GLN A 391 19.00 2.15 -5.62
N ALA A 392 18.80 3.00 -4.59
CA ALA A 392 17.61 3.82 -4.49
C ALA A 392 17.42 4.71 -5.74
N ARG A 393 18.50 5.31 -6.27
CA ARG A 393 18.48 6.10 -7.50
C ARG A 393 18.21 5.27 -8.76
N ARG A 394 18.64 4.01 -8.81
CA ARG A 394 18.28 3.10 -9.92
C ARG A 394 16.79 2.84 -9.96
N ILE A 395 16.20 2.56 -8.78
CA ILE A 395 14.75 2.39 -8.66
C ILE A 395 14.03 3.69 -9.02
N GLN A 396 14.51 4.85 -8.55
CA GLN A 396 14.00 6.15 -8.94
C GLN A 396 14.00 6.35 -10.46
N ALA A 397 15.10 6.01 -11.13
CA ALA A 397 15.22 6.13 -12.58
C ALA A 397 14.25 5.21 -13.33
N ASP A 398 14.03 4.00 -12.83
CA ASP A 398 13.05 3.07 -13.37
C ASP A 398 11.61 3.61 -13.17
N PHE A 399 11.26 4.05 -11.96
CA PHE A 399 9.97 4.69 -11.67
C PHE A 399 9.69 5.89 -12.58
N ALA A 400 10.73 6.68 -12.90
CA ALA A 400 10.61 7.86 -13.76
C ALA A 400 10.33 7.51 -15.25
N THR A 401 10.46 6.24 -15.65
CA THR A 401 10.07 5.80 -17.00
C THR A 401 8.57 5.62 -17.18
N HIS A 402 7.82 5.60 -16.07
CA HIS A 402 6.37 5.44 -16.04
C HIS A 402 5.63 6.77 -15.94
N GLN A 403 4.39 6.76 -16.41
CA GLN A 403 3.38 7.80 -16.17
C GLN A 403 2.22 7.16 -15.38
N PRO A 404 2.37 6.93 -14.07
CA PRO A 404 1.54 5.98 -13.31
C PRO A 404 0.04 6.21 -13.43
N ALA A 405 -0.40 7.45 -13.22
CA ALA A 405 -1.83 7.80 -13.30
C ALA A 405 -2.38 7.61 -14.72
N ARG A 406 -1.62 8.03 -15.74
CA ARG A 406 -1.99 7.89 -17.15
C ARG A 406 -2.06 6.43 -17.57
N GLU A 407 -1.04 5.64 -17.27
CA GLU A 407 -1.00 4.20 -17.62
C GLU A 407 -2.15 3.46 -16.94
N ALA A 408 -2.43 3.74 -15.67
CA ALA A 408 -3.57 3.17 -14.95
C ALA A 408 -4.91 3.58 -15.57
N ALA A 409 -5.07 4.87 -15.94
CA ALA A 409 -6.28 5.35 -16.59
C ALA A 409 -6.52 4.68 -17.95
N GLU A 410 -5.50 4.52 -18.79
CA GLU A 410 -5.57 3.84 -20.08
C GLU A 410 -5.98 2.36 -19.95
N LEU A 411 -5.48 1.66 -18.93
CA LEU A 411 -5.88 0.28 -18.62
C LEU A 411 -7.35 0.21 -18.18
N LEU A 412 -7.80 1.15 -17.36
CA LEU A 412 -9.19 1.25 -16.90
C LEU A 412 -10.15 1.60 -18.03
N GLU A 413 -9.78 2.49 -18.96
CA GLU A 413 -10.55 2.79 -20.16
C GLU A 413 -10.71 1.54 -21.06
N ARG A 414 -9.63 0.75 -21.20
CA ARG A 414 -9.68 -0.54 -21.91
C ARG A 414 -10.65 -1.51 -21.23
N LEU A 415 -10.59 -1.60 -19.89
CA LEU A 415 -11.50 -2.44 -19.13
C LEU A 415 -12.97 -1.97 -19.30
N ALA A 416 -13.22 -0.67 -19.21
CA ALA A 416 -14.56 -0.09 -19.41
C ALA A 416 -15.13 -0.41 -20.81
N GLY A 417 -14.28 -0.34 -21.84
CA GLY A 417 -14.69 -0.62 -23.21
C GLY A 417 -14.89 -2.10 -23.52
N SER A 418 -14.03 -2.98 -23.00
CA SER A 418 -14.05 -4.41 -23.32
C SER A 418 -14.91 -5.24 -22.37
N ARG A 419 -15.03 -4.81 -21.12
CA ARG A 419 -15.63 -5.57 -20.00
C ARG A 419 -15.03 -6.97 -19.83
N SER A 420 -13.78 -7.15 -20.26
CA SER A 420 -13.04 -8.42 -20.28
C SER A 420 -11.66 -8.22 -19.65
N PRO A 421 -11.00 -9.30 -19.20
CA PRO A 421 -9.66 -9.19 -18.62
C PRO A 421 -8.68 -8.42 -19.51
N VAL A 422 -7.98 -7.45 -18.92
CA VAL A 422 -6.97 -6.65 -19.61
C VAL A 422 -5.62 -7.35 -19.44
N ALA A 423 -5.21 -8.11 -20.46
CA ALA A 423 -3.96 -8.86 -20.42
C ALA A 423 -2.75 -7.98 -20.76
N ARG A 424 -1.60 -8.27 -20.09
CA ARG A 424 -0.30 -7.72 -20.52
C ARG A 424 0.02 -8.19 -21.93
N GLY A 425 0.54 -7.29 -22.75
CA GLY A 425 0.90 -7.60 -24.14
C GLY A 425 -0.18 -7.30 -25.19
N ASP A 426 -1.41 -6.97 -24.78
CA ASP A 426 -2.46 -6.58 -25.74
C ASP A 426 -2.30 -5.16 -26.32
N SER A 427 -1.25 -4.43 -25.96
CA SER A 427 -1.02 -3.04 -26.37
C SER A 427 -0.68 -2.84 -27.86
N THR A 428 -0.55 -3.92 -28.67
CA THR A 428 -0.04 -3.83 -30.04
C THR A 428 -1.09 -3.94 -31.15
N ARG A 429 -2.40 -4.05 -30.85
CA ARG A 429 -3.41 -4.24 -31.91
C ARG A 429 -4.31 -3.05 -32.27
N SER A 430 -4.19 -1.91 -31.57
CA SER A 430 -5.08 -0.75 -31.78
C SER A 430 -4.52 0.36 -32.69
N GLY A 431 -3.36 0.18 -33.31
CA GLY A 431 -2.65 1.21 -34.08
C GLY A 431 -2.54 0.98 -35.60
N ARG A 432 -3.36 0.12 -36.21
CA ARG A 432 -3.44 0.00 -37.69
C ARG A 432 -4.86 -0.36 -38.13
N ARG A 433 -5.71 0.62 -38.27
CA ARG A 433 -6.79 0.68 -39.29
C ARG A 433 -7.02 2.13 -39.69
#